data_c988b5c15c43a0c047e020ef84929361
#
_entry.id   c988b5c15c43a0c047e020ef84929361
#
_cell.length_a   1.000
_cell.length_b   1.000
_cell.length_c   1.000
_cell.angle_alpha   90.00
_cell.angle_beta   90.00
_cell.angle_gamma   90.00
#
_symmetry.space_group_name_H-M   'P 1'
#
loop_
_entity.id
_entity.type
_entity.pdbx_description
1 polymer ?
#
loop_
_entity_poly.entity_id
_entity_poly.type
_entity_poly.pdbx_seq_one_letter_code
_entity_poly.pdbx_strand_id
1 'polypeptide(L)'
;MLRVCYYLPCVAILKIIRFDKLINKITNTVFTMKAAIFETPGLENLKVIDNADQPKINDQDVLIEVKLAGVNPIDHIVASGGLPRVDPLPHIPGAESSGIVKELGSHVNNSELKKGDKVVVHNKVFDGTFDMCLNGLDMLCRNGGLIGAITNGGFAEYISVPERNVFKIPDDMNWDLAASLPVTSLTPYHALKEASLKINEHLLVFGASGNTGMIAAQLGKKMGGRVIAVSKDSWIKSEFGADYVISDYEKVAENVKEITQGRMADVVLNSLGVETWDSSFASVGVNGRWVTFGALTGADVKLNVRSLYSKQIKLIGSTGGTRKEMHELIDMSSKLKIRVWKKFKLEDVREALQALFAKERDGRILLSIS
;
A
#
# COMPACT_ATOMS: atom_id res chain seq x y z
N MET A 1 31.02 67.70 35.49
CA MET A 1 31.02 66.37 34.82
C MET A 1 30.39 65.39 35.76
N LEU A 2 29.06 65.10 35.53
CA LEU A 2 28.33 64.13 36.34
C LEU A 2 28.25 62.79 35.54
N ARG A 3 28.78 61.74 36.10
CA ARG A 3 28.57 60.35 35.62
C ARG A 3 27.28 59.84 36.22
N VAL A 4 26.31 59.52 35.38
CA VAL A 4 25.08 58.81 35.77
C VAL A 4 25.30 57.32 35.48
N CYS A 5 25.42 56.52 36.57
CA CYS A 5 25.37 55.03 36.47
C CYS A 5 23.92 54.58 36.43
N TYR A 6 23.50 53.94 35.34
CA TYR A 6 22.22 53.22 35.30
C TYR A 6 22.39 51.85 35.94
N TYR A 7 21.80 51.65 37.08
CA TYR A 7 21.58 50.34 37.68
C TYR A 7 20.27 49.75 37.08
N LEU A 8 20.37 48.75 36.23
CA LEU A 8 19.24 47.88 35.88
C LEU A 8 19.09 46.84 37.00
N PRO A 9 17.91 46.64 37.56
CA PRO A 9 17.73 45.71 38.68
C PRO A 9 17.89 44.26 38.24
N CYS A 10 18.77 43.52 38.87
CA CYS A 10 19.02 42.07 38.71
C CYS A 10 17.78 41.17 38.74
N VAL A 11 16.66 41.63 39.24
CA VAL A 11 15.38 40.93 39.33
C VAL A 11 14.71 40.74 37.93
N ALA A 12 14.95 41.65 36.97
CA ALA A 12 14.41 41.55 35.63
C ALA A 12 15.12 40.46 34.83
N ILE A 13 16.42 40.31 34.95
CA ILE A 13 17.23 39.30 34.26
C ILE A 13 16.88 37.89 34.75
N LEU A 14 16.65 37.70 36.04
CA LEU A 14 16.25 36.41 36.63
C LEU A 14 14.83 35.98 36.22
N LYS A 15 13.91 36.93 35.96
CA LYS A 15 12.58 36.62 35.43
C LYS A 15 12.65 36.21 33.96
N ILE A 16 13.47 36.85 33.14
CA ILE A 16 13.64 36.50 31.71
C ILE A 16 14.26 35.09 31.58
N ILE A 17 15.32 34.79 32.33
CA ILE A 17 15.97 33.46 32.34
C ILE A 17 15.02 32.34 32.84
N ARG A 18 14.12 32.65 33.77
CA ARG A 18 13.10 31.70 34.21
C ARG A 18 12.01 31.51 33.15
N PHE A 19 11.64 32.55 32.44
CA PHE A 19 10.66 32.48 31.33
C PHE A 19 11.24 31.70 30.17
N ASP A 20 12.47 31.93 29.76
CA ASP A 20 13.16 31.17 28.70
C ASP A 20 13.32 29.68 29.04
N LYS A 21 13.67 29.38 30.33
CA LYS A 21 13.70 27.99 30.78
C LYS A 21 12.31 27.33 30.85
N LEU A 22 11.26 28.10 31.11
CA LEU A 22 9.89 27.61 31.10
C LEU A 22 9.37 27.42 29.68
N ILE A 23 9.68 28.35 28.77
CA ILE A 23 9.36 28.24 27.33
C ILE A 23 10.12 27.05 26.71
N ASN A 24 11.42 26.90 26.96
CA ASN A 24 12.19 25.76 26.49
C ASN A 24 11.72 24.41 27.11
N LYS A 25 11.11 24.42 28.27
CA LYS A 25 10.52 23.23 28.86
C LYS A 25 9.14 22.89 28.27
N ILE A 26 8.39 23.88 27.81
CA ILE A 26 7.11 23.72 27.13
C ILE A 26 7.29 23.34 25.67
N THR A 27 8.36 23.86 25.01
CA THR A 27 8.68 23.56 23.59
C THR A 27 9.34 22.19 23.38
N ASN A 28 9.79 21.51 24.46
CA ASN A 28 10.40 20.17 24.40
C ASN A 28 9.49 19.07 24.98
N THR A 29 8.18 19.23 24.97
CA THR A 29 7.30 18.10 25.25
C THR A 29 7.33 17.16 24.04
N VAL A 30 8.18 16.16 24.09
CA VAL A 30 8.17 15.07 23.10
C VAL A 30 6.92 14.24 23.40
N PHE A 31 5.95 14.30 22.48
CA PHE A 31 4.82 13.40 22.52
C PHE A 31 5.28 12.02 22.06
N THR A 32 4.95 11.00 22.81
CA THR A 32 5.30 9.63 22.45
C THR A 32 4.06 8.89 21.94
N MET A 33 4.31 7.81 21.20
CA MET A 33 3.29 6.96 20.62
C MET A 33 3.72 5.49 20.67
N LYS A 34 2.75 4.60 20.55
CA LYS A 34 3.02 3.18 20.32
C LYS A 34 3.36 2.96 18.84
N ALA A 35 4.43 2.20 18.57
CA ALA A 35 4.86 1.88 17.22
C ALA A 35 5.59 0.53 17.15
N ALA A 36 5.44 -0.15 16.02
CA ALA A 36 6.32 -1.26 15.66
C ALA A 36 7.59 -0.69 15.02
N ILE A 37 8.77 -1.03 15.57
CA ILE A 37 10.03 -0.41 15.18
C ILE A 37 11.17 -1.44 15.11
N PHE A 38 12.11 -1.24 14.22
CA PHE A 38 13.40 -1.92 14.20
C PHE A 38 14.55 -0.94 13.97
N GLU A 39 15.70 -1.22 14.57
CA GLU A 39 16.94 -0.45 14.41
C GLU A 39 17.84 -1.05 13.32
N THR A 40 17.74 -2.37 13.15
CA THR A 40 18.43 -3.13 12.11
C THR A 40 17.43 -4.08 11.46
N PRO A 41 17.39 -4.17 10.11
CA PRO A 41 16.53 -5.13 9.44
C PRO A 41 16.72 -6.56 9.94
N GLY A 42 15.63 -7.30 10.02
CA GLY A 42 15.51 -8.64 10.58
C GLY A 42 14.16 -8.74 11.27
N LEU A 43 13.35 -9.75 10.91
CA LEU A 43 12.01 -9.87 11.49
C LEU A 43 12.07 -10.07 13.01
N GLU A 44 13.12 -10.70 13.52
CA GLU A 44 13.41 -10.88 14.95
C GLU A 44 13.69 -9.54 15.68
N ASN A 45 14.15 -8.52 14.96
CA ASN A 45 14.46 -7.20 15.50
C ASN A 45 13.24 -6.27 15.56
N LEU A 46 12.15 -6.61 14.87
CA LEU A 46 10.91 -5.84 14.90
C LEU A 46 10.24 -5.99 16.27
N LYS A 47 10.11 -4.89 17.00
CA LYS A 47 9.51 -4.84 18.34
C LYS A 47 8.47 -3.72 18.42
N VAL A 48 7.50 -3.85 19.30
CA VAL A 48 6.55 -2.78 19.63
C VAL A 48 7.03 -2.05 20.86
N ILE A 49 7.05 -0.73 20.81
CA ILE A 49 7.40 0.16 21.92
C ILE A 49 6.28 1.18 22.13
N ASP A 50 6.08 1.61 23.39
CA ASP A 50 5.05 2.60 23.75
C ASP A 50 5.59 4.05 23.79
N ASN A 51 6.88 4.22 23.59
CA ASN A 51 7.59 5.49 23.73
C ASN A 51 8.34 5.91 22.47
N ALA A 52 7.88 5.51 21.29
CA ALA A 52 8.40 6.06 20.04
C ALA A 52 8.05 7.54 19.92
N ASP A 53 8.95 8.32 19.36
CA ASP A 53 8.68 9.75 19.11
C ASP A 53 7.51 9.89 18.13
N GLN A 54 6.50 10.69 18.50
CA GLN A 54 5.44 11.07 17.58
C GLN A 54 6.02 11.88 16.42
N PRO A 55 5.58 11.66 15.16
CA PRO A 55 6.11 12.37 14.02
C PRO A 55 5.84 13.88 14.13
N LYS A 56 6.86 14.67 13.81
CA LYS A 56 6.71 16.13 13.67
C LYS A 56 5.91 16.45 12.41
N ILE A 57 5.06 17.43 12.51
CA ILE A 57 4.26 17.91 11.38
C ILE A 57 5.04 19.03 10.71
N ASN A 58 5.32 18.90 9.41
CA ASN A 58 5.80 20.01 8.60
C ASN A 58 4.63 20.87 8.12
N ASP A 59 4.91 22.05 7.58
CA ASP A 59 3.86 23.00 7.17
C ASP A 59 2.87 22.43 6.15
N GLN A 60 3.29 21.51 5.29
CA GLN A 60 2.46 20.88 4.25
C GLN A 60 2.02 19.45 4.58
N ASP A 61 2.26 19.00 5.82
CA ASP A 61 1.95 17.64 6.24
C ASP A 61 0.59 17.57 6.94
N VAL A 62 0.05 16.38 6.95
CA VAL A 62 -1.15 15.99 7.69
C VAL A 62 -0.77 14.91 8.69
N LEU A 63 -1.03 15.14 9.97
CA LEU A 63 -0.92 14.12 11.01
C LEU A 63 -2.21 13.30 11.03
N ILE A 64 -2.04 11.99 10.89
CA ILE A 64 -3.14 11.03 10.87
C ILE A 64 -3.01 10.11 12.07
N GLU A 65 -4.09 9.97 12.83
CA GLU A 65 -4.27 8.93 13.83
C GLU A 65 -4.68 7.65 13.11
N VAL A 66 -3.76 6.68 13.05
CA VAL A 66 -3.98 5.42 12.31
C VAL A 66 -4.95 4.54 13.08
N LYS A 67 -6.01 4.09 12.42
CA LYS A 67 -7.00 3.17 12.98
C LYS A 67 -6.75 1.73 12.59
N LEU A 68 -6.48 1.52 11.31
CA LEU A 68 -6.26 0.20 10.75
C LEU A 68 -5.19 0.25 9.67
N ALA A 69 -4.28 -0.72 9.70
CA ALA A 69 -3.25 -0.89 8.69
C ALA A 69 -3.39 -2.24 7.97
N GLY A 70 -3.11 -2.26 6.69
CA GLY A 70 -3.07 -3.47 5.90
C GLY A 70 -1.70 -4.14 5.97
N VAL A 71 -1.65 -5.46 6.15
CA VAL A 71 -0.39 -6.23 6.15
C VAL A 71 -0.13 -6.79 4.75
N ASN A 72 1.02 -6.46 4.17
CA ASN A 72 1.38 -6.80 2.80
C ASN A 72 2.74 -7.51 2.72
N PRO A 73 3.02 -8.29 1.68
CA PRO A 73 4.35 -8.88 1.48
C PRO A 73 5.50 -7.86 1.49
N ILE A 74 5.26 -6.63 1.02
CA ILE A 74 6.27 -5.57 1.05
C ILE A 74 6.68 -5.19 2.48
N ASP A 75 5.75 -5.21 3.44
CA ASP A 75 6.05 -4.90 4.83
C ASP A 75 6.97 -5.96 5.43
N HIS A 76 6.75 -7.23 5.07
CA HIS A 76 7.64 -8.34 5.45
C HIS A 76 9.03 -8.17 4.80
N ILE A 77 9.10 -7.82 3.51
CA ILE A 77 10.37 -7.59 2.80
C ILE A 77 11.15 -6.45 3.46
N VAL A 78 10.49 -5.35 3.82
CA VAL A 78 11.09 -4.21 4.54
C VAL A 78 11.65 -4.67 5.88
N ALA A 79 10.83 -5.30 6.71
CA ALA A 79 11.22 -5.73 8.04
C ALA A 79 12.32 -6.79 8.03
N SER A 80 12.36 -7.68 7.03
CA SER A 80 13.36 -8.75 6.89
C SER A 80 14.66 -8.32 6.21
N GLY A 81 14.77 -7.07 5.75
CA GLY A 81 15.98 -6.58 5.07
C GLY A 81 16.10 -6.96 3.60
N GLY A 82 14.99 -7.28 2.95
CA GLY A 82 14.95 -7.63 1.52
C GLY A 82 15.04 -6.42 0.57
N LEU A 83 15.10 -5.19 1.08
CA LEU A 83 15.33 -3.99 0.30
C LEU A 83 16.76 -3.48 0.44
N PRO A 84 17.35 -2.92 -0.63
CA PRO A 84 18.71 -2.39 -0.59
C PRO A 84 18.86 -1.15 0.33
N ARG A 85 17.76 -0.46 0.61
CA ARG A 85 17.71 0.71 1.50
C ARG A 85 16.39 0.78 2.23
N VAL A 86 16.45 1.01 3.53
CA VAL A 86 15.34 1.38 4.41
C VAL A 86 15.75 2.62 5.19
N ASP A 87 14.87 3.62 5.24
CA ASP A 87 15.19 4.93 5.83
C ASP A 87 13.91 5.58 6.42
N PRO A 88 13.95 6.27 7.56
CA PRO A 88 15.08 6.41 8.49
C PRO A 88 15.32 5.14 9.31
N LEU A 89 16.40 5.11 10.08
CA LEU A 89 16.61 4.14 11.16
C LEU A 89 16.72 4.92 12.48
N PRO A 90 16.07 4.49 13.54
CA PRO A 90 15.11 3.37 13.67
C PRO A 90 13.91 3.55 12.73
N HIS A 91 13.35 2.44 12.21
CA HIS A 91 12.33 2.46 11.17
C HIS A 91 10.99 1.87 11.62
N ILE A 92 9.90 2.50 11.20
CA ILE A 92 8.52 2.02 11.38
C ILE A 92 8.00 1.55 10.02
N PRO A 93 7.72 0.23 9.82
CA PRO A 93 7.15 -0.28 8.59
C PRO A 93 5.65 0.03 8.45
N GLY A 94 5.02 -0.46 7.39
CA GLY A 94 3.58 -0.33 7.15
C GLY A 94 3.26 0.55 5.95
N ALA A 95 3.15 -0.09 4.78
CA ALA A 95 2.93 0.58 3.50
C ALA A 95 1.47 0.95 3.22
N GLU A 96 0.52 0.47 4.03
CA GLU A 96 -0.91 0.63 3.78
C GLU A 96 -1.64 0.96 5.08
N SER A 97 -2.24 2.16 5.15
CA SER A 97 -2.92 2.62 6.36
C SER A 97 -4.12 3.50 6.07
N SER A 98 -5.06 3.47 7.00
CA SER A 98 -6.23 4.34 7.07
C SER A 98 -6.40 4.90 8.48
N GLY A 99 -6.98 6.07 8.60
CA GLY A 99 -7.11 6.73 9.89
C GLY A 99 -7.95 7.99 9.86
N ILE A 100 -7.77 8.81 10.88
CA ILE A 100 -8.49 10.06 11.09
C ILE A 100 -7.49 11.22 11.11
N VAL A 101 -7.78 12.29 10.38
CA VAL A 101 -6.99 13.53 10.42
C VAL A 101 -6.97 14.07 11.85
N LYS A 102 -5.79 14.13 12.45
CA LYS A 102 -5.58 14.65 13.81
C LYS A 102 -5.22 16.12 13.81
N GLU A 103 -4.34 16.52 12.88
CA GLU A 103 -3.84 17.89 12.75
C GLU A 103 -3.39 18.15 11.31
N LEU A 104 -3.46 19.40 10.89
CA LEU A 104 -3.04 19.89 9.58
C LEU A 104 -1.90 20.88 9.76
N GLY A 105 -0.87 20.78 8.95
CA GLY A 105 0.22 21.74 8.90
C GLY A 105 -0.27 23.11 8.44
N SER A 106 0.48 24.16 8.80
CA SER A 106 0.09 25.56 8.62
C SER A 106 -0.12 25.99 7.16
N HIS A 107 0.48 25.27 6.20
CA HIS A 107 0.40 25.52 4.75
C HIS A 107 -0.32 24.40 3.99
N VAL A 108 -1.12 23.58 4.66
CA VAL A 108 -2.01 22.64 4.00
C VAL A 108 -3.12 23.43 3.31
N ASN A 109 -3.19 23.31 1.98
CA ASN A 109 -4.11 24.07 1.14
C ASN A 109 -5.30 23.24 0.62
N ASN A 110 -5.36 21.95 0.93
CA ASN A 110 -6.47 21.10 0.53
C ASN A 110 -7.72 21.46 1.34
N SER A 111 -8.60 22.28 0.75
CA SER A 111 -9.84 22.74 1.39
C SER A 111 -10.85 21.63 1.72
N GLU A 112 -10.66 20.44 1.15
CA GLU A 112 -11.51 19.27 1.41
C GLU A 112 -11.13 18.52 2.69
N LEU A 113 -9.89 18.76 3.20
CA LEU A 113 -9.39 18.09 4.40
C LEU A 113 -9.62 18.96 5.65
N LYS A 114 -10.16 18.35 6.67
CA LYS A 114 -10.29 18.94 8.01
C LYS A 114 -10.02 17.91 9.11
N LYS A 115 -9.70 18.39 10.29
CA LYS A 115 -9.57 17.55 11.47
C LYS A 115 -10.85 16.73 11.71
N GLY A 116 -10.67 15.43 11.94
CA GLY A 116 -11.73 14.46 12.13
C GLY A 116 -12.15 13.72 10.87
N ASP A 117 -11.68 14.11 9.69
CA ASP A 117 -12.00 13.41 8.45
C ASP A 117 -11.39 12.01 8.43
N LYS A 118 -12.13 11.04 7.89
CA LYS A 118 -11.62 9.72 7.56
C LYS A 118 -10.78 9.78 6.30
N VAL A 119 -9.60 9.18 6.34
CA VAL A 119 -8.63 9.23 5.24
C VAL A 119 -7.91 7.92 5.03
N VAL A 120 -7.37 7.76 3.82
CA VAL A 120 -6.37 6.75 3.46
C VAL A 120 -5.10 7.43 2.99
N VAL A 121 -3.97 6.75 3.12
CA VAL A 121 -2.66 7.27 2.74
C VAL A 121 -2.19 6.61 1.45
N HIS A 122 -2.09 7.39 0.36
CA HIS A 122 -1.42 6.94 -0.86
C HIS A 122 0.06 6.69 -0.58
N ASN A 123 0.51 5.47 -0.79
CA ASN A 123 1.78 4.97 -0.26
C ASN A 123 3.04 5.37 -1.05
N LYS A 124 2.93 6.27 -2.03
CA LYS A 124 4.07 6.69 -2.85
C LYS A 124 4.62 8.03 -2.40
N VAL A 125 5.90 8.04 -2.05
CA VAL A 125 6.67 9.27 -1.85
C VAL A 125 7.07 9.80 -3.23
N PHE A 126 6.87 11.08 -3.49
CA PHE A 126 7.25 11.75 -4.73
C PHE A 126 7.46 13.24 -4.50
N ASP A 127 8.30 13.87 -5.29
CA ASP A 127 8.60 15.31 -5.15
C ASP A 127 7.77 16.23 -6.06
N GLY A 128 7.16 15.68 -7.11
CA GLY A 128 6.33 16.45 -8.04
C GLY A 128 7.11 17.23 -9.10
N THR A 129 8.43 17.07 -9.20
CA THR A 129 9.29 17.90 -10.06
C THR A 129 9.77 17.21 -11.33
N PHE A 130 9.85 15.89 -11.34
CA PHE A 130 10.33 15.12 -12.49
C PHE A 130 9.27 14.90 -13.56
N ASP A 131 9.74 14.56 -14.74
CA ASP A 131 8.94 14.23 -15.92
C ASP A 131 7.80 13.25 -15.62
N MET A 132 8.09 12.16 -14.89
CA MET A 132 7.07 11.18 -14.50
C MET A 132 5.99 11.81 -13.60
N CYS A 133 6.39 12.58 -12.59
CA CYS A 133 5.44 13.27 -11.71
C CYS A 133 4.58 14.28 -12.47
N LEU A 134 5.19 15.06 -13.37
CA LEU A 134 4.48 16.07 -14.19
C LEU A 134 3.49 15.42 -15.17
N ASN A 135 3.72 14.16 -15.56
CA ASN A 135 2.81 13.37 -16.37
C ASN A 135 1.79 12.57 -15.52
N GLY A 136 1.73 12.79 -14.21
CA GLY A 136 0.81 12.10 -13.30
C GLY A 136 1.18 10.66 -12.95
N LEU A 137 2.41 10.25 -13.27
CA LEU A 137 2.97 8.93 -12.92
C LEU A 137 3.81 9.03 -11.64
N ASP A 138 3.21 9.54 -10.57
CA ASP A 138 3.86 9.84 -9.29
C ASP A 138 4.63 8.62 -8.71
N MET A 139 4.10 7.42 -8.94
CA MET A 139 4.70 6.17 -8.47
C MET A 139 6.04 5.84 -9.16
N LEU A 140 6.39 6.52 -10.24
CA LEU A 140 7.66 6.39 -10.96
C LEU A 140 8.61 7.57 -10.71
N CYS A 141 8.36 8.38 -9.69
CA CYS A 141 9.24 9.48 -9.31
C CYS A 141 10.67 8.99 -9.02
N ARG A 142 11.69 9.63 -9.63
CA ARG A 142 13.10 9.22 -9.48
C ARG A 142 13.64 9.41 -8.06
N ASN A 143 13.14 10.43 -7.35
CA ASN A 143 13.42 10.69 -5.94
C ASN A 143 12.39 10.05 -5.02
N GLY A 144 11.54 9.20 -5.57
CA GLY A 144 10.43 8.61 -4.86
C GLY A 144 10.74 7.29 -4.19
N GLY A 145 9.69 6.71 -3.63
CA GLY A 145 9.75 5.40 -2.99
C GLY A 145 8.44 5.05 -2.31
N LEU A 146 8.52 4.17 -1.34
CA LEU A 146 7.36 3.72 -0.59
C LEU A 146 7.37 4.30 0.83
N ILE A 147 6.22 4.79 1.28
CA ILE A 147 5.94 5.00 2.70
C ILE A 147 6.04 3.63 3.39
N GLY A 148 6.69 3.59 4.56
CA GLY A 148 7.00 2.34 5.24
C GLY A 148 8.27 1.64 4.73
N ALA A 149 9.01 2.26 3.81
CA ALA A 149 10.33 1.80 3.35
C ALA A 149 11.37 2.93 3.32
N ILE A 150 11.12 4.05 2.62
CA ILE A 150 12.02 5.21 2.59
C ILE A 150 11.55 6.36 3.50
N THR A 151 10.43 6.21 4.14
CA THR A 151 9.91 7.02 5.24
C THR A 151 9.21 6.09 6.22
N ASN A 152 9.02 6.53 7.46
CA ASN A 152 8.22 5.78 8.42
C ASN A 152 6.81 5.52 7.90
N GLY A 153 6.28 4.34 8.21
CA GLY A 153 4.99 3.83 7.77
C GLY A 153 3.89 3.86 8.83
N GLY A 154 2.81 3.16 8.53
CA GLY A 154 1.58 3.17 9.31
C GLY A 154 1.45 2.12 10.42
N PHE A 155 2.50 1.36 10.75
CA PHE A 155 2.46 0.45 11.91
C PHE A 155 2.77 1.20 13.22
N ALA A 156 2.06 2.30 13.43
CA ALA A 156 2.16 3.18 14.59
C ALA A 156 0.84 3.92 14.81
N GLU A 157 0.64 4.47 16.02
CA GLU A 157 -0.57 5.24 16.35
C GLU A 157 -0.73 6.50 15.49
N TYR A 158 0.38 7.10 15.06
CA TYR A 158 0.37 8.30 14.22
C TYR A 158 1.35 8.18 13.05
N ILE A 159 0.94 8.77 11.93
CA ILE A 159 1.79 8.98 10.76
C ILE A 159 1.64 10.42 10.27
N SER A 160 2.75 11.07 9.90
CA SER A 160 2.75 12.38 9.24
C SER A 160 3.16 12.21 7.79
N VAL A 161 2.34 12.69 6.88
CA VAL A 161 2.58 12.60 5.43
C VAL A 161 2.17 13.89 4.73
N PRO A 162 2.80 14.23 3.59
CA PRO A 162 2.38 15.39 2.80
C PRO A 162 0.88 15.31 2.42
N GLU A 163 0.20 16.46 2.41
CA GLU A 163 -1.24 16.55 2.08
C GLU A 163 -1.60 15.85 0.77
N ARG A 164 -0.69 15.88 -0.20
CA ARG A 164 -0.87 15.25 -1.51
C ARG A 164 -0.95 13.72 -1.47
N ASN A 165 -0.56 13.10 -0.35
CA ASN A 165 -0.68 11.67 -0.10
C ASN A 165 -1.96 11.28 0.64
N VAL A 166 -2.75 12.27 1.08
CA VAL A 166 -3.94 12.06 1.91
C VAL A 166 -5.20 12.14 1.05
N PHE A 167 -6.02 11.10 1.12
CA PHE A 167 -7.26 11.02 0.37
C PHE A 167 -8.41 10.84 1.35
N LYS A 168 -9.36 11.78 1.31
CA LYS A 168 -10.59 11.67 2.08
C LYS A 168 -11.43 10.53 1.54
N ILE A 169 -12.03 9.77 2.44
CA ILE A 169 -12.95 8.67 2.12
C ILE A 169 -14.34 8.94 2.70
N PRO A 170 -15.40 8.31 2.16
CA PRO A 170 -16.74 8.41 2.73
C PRO A 170 -16.78 8.01 4.20
N ASP A 171 -17.57 8.73 5.01
CA ASP A 171 -17.67 8.50 6.45
C ASP A 171 -18.21 7.12 6.80
N ASP A 172 -19.08 6.56 5.95
CA ASP A 172 -19.69 5.24 6.07
C ASP A 172 -18.80 4.10 5.53
N MET A 173 -17.66 4.41 4.92
CA MET A 173 -16.74 3.37 4.43
C MET A 173 -16.25 2.50 5.57
N ASN A 174 -16.35 1.18 5.38
CA ASN A 174 -15.80 0.20 6.33
C ASN A 174 -14.27 0.33 6.40
N TRP A 175 -13.72 0.34 7.62
CA TRP A 175 -12.29 0.44 7.87
C TRP A 175 -11.47 -0.69 7.21
N ASP A 176 -12.03 -1.89 7.09
CA ASP A 176 -11.35 -3.03 6.47
C ASP A 176 -11.07 -2.76 4.98
N LEU A 177 -12.03 -2.16 4.30
CA LEU A 177 -11.86 -1.73 2.91
C LEU A 177 -10.94 -0.52 2.84
N ALA A 178 -11.11 0.48 3.70
CA ALA A 178 -10.27 1.66 3.74
C ALA A 178 -8.77 1.30 3.87
N ALA A 179 -8.43 0.42 4.83
CA ALA A 179 -7.07 -0.09 5.05
C ALA A 179 -6.60 -1.07 3.96
N SER A 180 -7.38 -1.26 2.91
CA SER A 180 -7.06 -2.13 1.76
C SER A 180 -7.13 -1.38 0.43
N LEU A 181 -7.31 -0.06 0.43
CA LEU A 181 -7.35 0.73 -0.80
C LEU A 181 -5.95 1.06 -1.36
N PRO A 182 -4.96 1.54 -0.54
CA PRO A 182 -3.74 2.15 -1.08
C PRO A 182 -2.78 1.19 -1.78
N VAL A 183 -2.70 -0.05 -1.33
CA VAL A 183 -1.85 -1.10 -1.92
C VAL A 183 -2.69 -2.21 -2.52
N THR A 184 -3.52 -2.81 -1.69
CA THR A 184 -4.29 -4.03 -2.03
C THR A 184 -5.24 -3.80 -3.19
N SER A 185 -5.87 -2.62 -3.29
CA SER A 185 -6.85 -2.32 -4.33
C SER A 185 -6.29 -1.47 -5.47
N LEU A 186 -5.46 -0.49 -5.18
CA LEU A 186 -4.91 0.42 -6.18
C LEU A 186 -3.96 -0.32 -7.15
N THR A 187 -3.13 -1.24 -6.64
CA THR A 187 -2.17 -1.98 -7.47
C THR A 187 -2.84 -2.79 -8.60
N PRO A 188 -3.82 -3.66 -8.33
CA PRO A 188 -4.49 -4.39 -9.40
C PRO A 188 -5.38 -3.48 -10.26
N TYR A 189 -5.92 -2.38 -9.73
CA TYR A 189 -6.66 -1.41 -10.54
C TYR A 189 -5.78 -0.79 -11.62
N HIS A 190 -4.61 -0.29 -11.23
CA HIS A 190 -3.62 0.23 -12.16
C HIS A 190 -3.18 -0.83 -13.19
N ALA A 191 -2.88 -2.06 -12.75
CA ALA A 191 -2.49 -3.15 -13.63
C ALA A 191 -3.55 -3.48 -14.69
N LEU A 192 -4.84 -3.46 -14.33
CA LEU A 192 -5.95 -3.68 -15.28
C LEU A 192 -6.09 -2.52 -16.28
N LYS A 193 -5.82 -1.28 -15.86
CA LYS A 193 -5.80 -0.11 -16.75
C LYS A 193 -4.62 -0.18 -17.74
N GLU A 194 -3.41 -0.51 -17.25
CA GLU A 194 -2.23 -0.73 -18.10
C GLU A 194 -2.47 -1.87 -19.11
N ALA A 195 -3.16 -2.93 -18.70
CA ALA A 195 -3.59 -3.99 -19.59
C ALA A 195 -4.65 -3.54 -20.60
N SER A 196 -5.29 -2.40 -20.40
CA SER A 196 -6.44 -1.96 -21.20
C SER A 196 -7.48 -3.06 -21.35
N LEU A 197 -7.91 -3.66 -20.22
CA LEU A 197 -8.91 -4.72 -20.21
C LEU A 197 -10.21 -4.24 -20.86
N LYS A 198 -10.74 -5.03 -21.82
CA LYS A 198 -11.96 -4.71 -22.56
C LYS A 198 -13.12 -5.58 -22.14
N ILE A 199 -14.32 -5.12 -22.46
CA ILE A 199 -15.57 -5.88 -22.25
C ILE A 199 -15.52 -7.22 -23.00
N ASN A 200 -15.95 -8.29 -22.31
CA ASN A 200 -15.95 -9.69 -22.78
C ASN A 200 -14.57 -10.34 -22.98
N GLU A 201 -13.46 -9.68 -22.66
CA GLU A 201 -12.14 -10.32 -22.63
C GLU A 201 -12.03 -11.29 -21.45
N HIS A 202 -11.30 -12.39 -21.65
CA HIS A 202 -10.98 -13.33 -20.58
C HIS A 202 -9.79 -12.81 -19.78
N LEU A 203 -10.05 -12.52 -18.51
CA LEU A 203 -9.06 -12.12 -17.52
C LEU A 203 -8.71 -13.31 -16.64
N LEU A 204 -7.48 -13.80 -16.73
CA LEU A 204 -6.92 -14.83 -15.84
C LEU A 204 -6.17 -14.17 -14.68
N VAL A 205 -6.55 -14.48 -13.44
CA VAL A 205 -5.95 -13.92 -12.22
C VAL A 205 -5.30 -15.03 -11.42
N PHE A 206 -3.96 -15.03 -11.34
CA PHE A 206 -3.21 -15.92 -10.46
C PHE A 206 -3.23 -15.42 -9.03
N GLY A 207 -3.34 -16.36 -8.07
CA GLY A 207 -3.44 -16.00 -6.65
C GLY A 207 -4.71 -15.21 -6.34
N ALA A 208 -5.84 -15.57 -6.97
CA ALA A 208 -7.08 -14.81 -6.92
C ALA A 208 -7.68 -14.66 -5.50
N SER A 209 -7.35 -15.55 -4.56
CA SER A 209 -7.75 -15.42 -3.14
C SER A 209 -6.77 -14.59 -2.29
N GLY A 210 -5.66 -14.14 -2.88
CA GLY A 210 -4.71 -13.25 -2.21
C GLY A 210 -5.22 -11.81 -2.09
N ASN A 211 -4.46 -10.97 -1.39
CA ASN A 211 -4.82 -9.55 -1.15
C ASN A 211 -5.26 -8.83 -2.43
N THR A 212 -4.36 -8.72 -3.40
CA THR A 212 -4.59 -8.03 -4.67
C THR A 212 -5.49 -8.83 -5.61
N GLY A 213 -5.43 -10.18 -5.55
CA GLY A 213 -6.16 -11.07 -6.44
C GLY A 213 -7.68 -10.98 -6.26
N MET A 214 -8.18 -10.92 -5.02
CA MET A 214 -9.61 -10.80 -4.75
C MET A 214 -10.20 -9.47 -5.26
N ILE A 215 -9.40 -8.42 -5.24
CA ILE A 215 -9.77 -7.12 -5.80
C ILE A 215 -9.67 -7.14 -7.32
N ALA A 216 -8.61 -7.74 -7.89
CA ALA A 216 -8.47 -7.89 -9.33
C ALA A 216 -9.67 -8.60 -9.97
N ALA A 217 -10.17 -9.66 -9.32
CA ALA A 217 -11.36 -10.37 -9.78
C ALA A 217 -12.60 -9.47 -9.80
N GLN A 218 -12.86 -8.73 -8.73
CA GLN A 218 -14.00 -7.81 -8.64
C GLN A 218 -13.90 -6.67 -9.67
N LEU A 219 -12.73 -6.03 -9.76
CA LEU A 219 -12.50 -4.94 -10.71
C LEU A 219 -12.60 -5.43 -12.15
N GLY A 220 -12.03 -6.59 -12.47
CA GLY A 220 -12.15 -7.22 -13.78
C GLY A 220 -13.59 -7.43 -14.19
N LYS A 221 -14.45 -7.92 -13.28
CA LYS A 221 -15.90 -8.05 -13.52
C LYS A 221 -16.56 -6.69 -13.76
N LYS A 222 -16.24 -5.68 -12.94
CA LYS A 222 -16.79 -4.33 -13.09
C LYS A 222 -16.41 -3.66 -14.40
N MET A 223 -15.20 -3.96 -14.91
CA MET A 223 -14.73 -3.51 -16.22
C MET A 223 -15.31 -4.33 -17.39
N GLY A 224 -16.19 -5.32 -17.10
CA GLY A 224 -16.87 -6.13 -18.10
C GLY A 224 -16.10 -7.37 -18.59
N GLY A 225 -14.98 -7.71 -17.93
CA GLY A 225 -14.21 -8.91 -18.22
C GLY A 225 -14.91 -10.20 -17.77
N ARG A 226 -14.52 -11.32 -18.39
CA ARG A 226 -14.85 -12.69 -17.97
C ARG A 226 -13.71 -13.20 -17.12
N VAL A 227 -13.91 -13.29 -15.81
CA VAL A 227 -12.84 -13.57 -14.84
C VAL A 227 -12.67 -15.07 -14.63
N ILE A 228 -11.45 -15.55 -14.88
CA ILE A 228 -10.97 -16.90 -14.57
C ILE A 228 -10.01 -16.74 -13.38
N ALA A 229 -10.39 -17.25 -12.23
CA ALA A 229 -9.60 -17.17 -11.00
C ALA A 229 -8.76 -18.44 -10.82
N VAL A 230 -7.45 -18.32 -10.61
CA VAL A 230 -6.60 -19.43 -10.18
C VAL A 230 -6.49 -19.35 -8.66
N SER A 231 -7.17 -20.27 -7.98
CA SER A 231 -7.26 -20.27 -6.51
C SER A 231 -7.72 -21.64 -5.99
N LYS A 232 -7.24 -22.02 -4.81
CA LYS A 232 -7.75 -23.18 -4.06
C LYS A 232 -9.14 -22.90 -3.45
N ASP A 233 -9.48 -21.63 -3.27
CA ASP A 233 -10.63 -21.17 -2.52
C ASP A 233 -11.81 -20.90 -3.44
N SER A 234 -12.89 -21.65 -3.26
CA SER A 234 -14.09 -21.56 -4.09
C SER A 234 -14.90 -20.28 -3.85
N TRP A 235 -14.75 -19.64 -2.69
CA TRP A 235 -15.46 -18.39 -2.35
C TRP A 235 -15.15 -17.24 -3.31
N ILE A 236 -14.03 -17.28 -4.02
CA ILE A 236 -13.69 -16.25 -5.00
C ILE A 236 -14.77 -16.14 -6.11
N LYS A 237 -15.47 -17.22 -6.40
CA LYS A 237 -16.60 -17.22 -7.31
C LYS A 237 -17.87 -16.66 -6.66
N SER A 238 -18.26 -17.21 -5.51
CA SER A 238 -19.53 -16.86 -4.86
C SER A 238 -19.55 -15.47 -4.25
N GLU A 239 -18.42 -15.03 -3.69
CA GLU A 239 -18.34 -13.73 -3.00
C GLU A 239 -17.82 -12.59 -3.88
N PHE A 240 -16.92 -12.89 -4.82
CA PHE A 240 -16.21 -11.87 -5.60
C PHE A 240 -16.49 -11.92 -7.10
N GLY A 241 -17.36 -12.84 -7.52
CA GLY A 241 -17.96 -12.84 -8.86
C GLY A 241 -17.05 -13.34 -9.97
N ALA A 242 -16.04 -14.16 -9.68
CA ALA A 242 -15.30 -14.86 -10.73
C ALA A 242 -16.24 -15.77 -11.51
N ASP A 243 -16.13 -15.81 -12.85
CA ASP A 243 -16.96 -16.68 -13.69
C ASP A 243 -16.54 -18.14 -13.57
N TYR A 244 -15.21 -18.37 -13.50
CA TYR A 244 -14.59 -19.68 -13.41
C TYR A 244 -13.52 -19.69 -12.32
N VAL A 245 -13.31 -20.86 -11.70
CA VAL A 245 -12.24 -21.10 -10.74
C VAL A 245 -11.46 -22.33 -11.16
N ILE A 246 -10.16 -22.18 -11.27
CA ILE A 246 -9.19 -23.26 -11.50
C ILE A 246 -8.44 -23.49 -10.20
N SER A 247 -8.62 -24.67 -9.60
CA SER A 247 -7.95 -25.06 -8.35
C SER A 247 -6.71 -25.91 -8.58
N ASP A 248 -6.58 -26.52 -9.75
CA ASP A 248 -5.44 -27.34 -10.15
C ASP A 248 -4.37 -26.44 -10.82
N TYR A 249 -3.35 -26.08 -10.07
CA TYR A 249 -2.26 -25.22 -10.53
C TYR A 249 -1.37 -25.86 -11.61
N GLU A 250 -1.35 -27.20 -11.72
CA GLU A 250 -0.58 -27.93 -12.72
C GLU A 250 -1.25 -27.87 -14.12
N LYS A 251 -2.57 -27.72 -14.15
CA LYS A 251 -3.37 -27.77 -15.39
C LYS A 251 -4.00 -26.43 -15.78
N VAL A 252 -3.44 -25.32 -15.32
CA VAL A 252 -4.05 -23.99 -15.56
C VAL A 252 -4.21 -23.72 -17.05
N ALA A 253 -3.17 -23.90 -17.86
CA ALA A 253 -3.26 -23.61 -19.31
C ALA A 253 -4.23 -24.51 -20.04
N GLU A 254 -4.36 -25.79 -19.67
CA GLU A 254 -5.34 -26.72 -20.23
C GLU A 254 -6.78 -26.29 -19.91
N ASN A 255 -7.05 -25.96 -18.64
CA ASN A 255 -8.34 -25.49 -18.21
C ASN A 255 -8.72 -24.15 -18.89
N VAL A 256 -7.77 -23.21 -19.00
CA VAL A 256 -7.98 -21.94 -19.71
C VAL A 256 -8.33 -22.22 -21.18
N LYS A 257 -7.62 -23.14 -21.83
CA LYS A 257 -7.92 -23.52 -23.21
C LYS A 257 -9.34 -24.07 -23.38
N GLU A 258 -9.78 -24.92 -22.46
CA GLU A 258 -11.14 -25.47 -22.45
C GLU A 258 -12.19 -24.36 -22.23
N ILE A 259 -12.05 -23.56 -21.16
CA ILE A 259 -12.97 -22.46 -20.81
C ILE A 259 -13.12 -21.46 -21.96
N THR A 260 -12.02 -21.16 -22.65
CA THR A 260 -11.97 -20.17 -23.72
C THR A 260 -12.18 -20.76 -25.12
N GLN A 261 -12.47 -22.05 -25.23
CA GLN A 261 -12.62 -22.75 -26.50
C GLN A 261 -11.40 -22.59 -27.41
N GLY A 262 -10.21 -22.69 -26.83
CA GLY A 262 -8.93 -22.61 -27.55
C GLY A 262 -8.38 -21.18 -27.73
N ARG A 263 -9.12 -20.11 -27.39
CA ARG A 263 -8.67 -18.73 -27.57
C ARG A 263 -7.58 -18.31 -26.59
N MET A 264 -7.49 -18.96 -25.43
CA MET A 264 -6.66 -18.59 -24.28
C MET A 264 -7.09 -17.27 -23.65
N ALA A 265 -6.37 -16.81 -22.61
CA ALA A 265 -6.69 -15.57 -21.90
C ALA A 265 -6.22 -14.32 -22.66
N ASP A 266 -7.07 -13.32 -22.75
CA ASP A 266 -6.73 -12.02 -23.36
C ASP A 266 -5.83 -11.20 -22.43
N VAL A 267 -6.07 -11.27 -21.11
CA VAL A 267 -5.23 -10.65 -20.06
C VAL A 267 -4.91 -11.67 -18.99
N VAL A 268 -3.65 -11.73 -18.59
CA VAL A 268 -3.17 -12.54 -17.47
C VAL A 268 -2.54 -11.63 -16.44
N LEU A 269 -3.04 -11.65 -15.19
CA LEU A 269 -2.43 -10.99 -14.05
C LEU A 269 -1.69 -12.03 -13.21
N ASN A 270 -0.38 -11.83 -13.02
CA ASN A 270 0.44 -12.70 -12.18
C ASN A 270 1.39 -11.86 -11.31
N SER A 271 1.15 -11.86 -10.00
CA SER A 271 2.01 -11.23 -8.99
C SER A 271 2.79 -12.24 -8.14
N LEU A 272 2.66 -13.53 -8.44
CA LEU A 272 3.29 -14.60 -7.66
C LEU A 272 4.76 -14.79 -8.04
N GLY A 273 5.10 -14.72 -9.32
CA GLY A 273 6.49 -14.83 -9.76
C GLY A 273 6.84 -16.17 -10.40
N VAL A 274 8.07 -16.66 -10.12
CA VAL A 274 8.71 -17.75 -10.87
C VAL A 274 7.93 -19.07 -10.83
N GLU A 275 7.35 -19.44 -9.70
CA GLU A 275 6.61 -20.72 -9.58
C GLU A 275 5.39 -20.83 -10.49
N THR A 276 4.81 -19.71 -10.89
CA THR A 276 3.62 -19.66 -11.73
C THR A 276 3.89 -19.07 -13.12
N TRP A 277 5.16 -18.75 -13.40
CA TRP A 277 5.55 -18.12 -14.68
C TRP A 277 5.14 -18.95 -15.88
N ASP A 278 5.59 -20.21 -15.96
CA ASP A 278 5.39 -21.04 -17.14
C ASP A 278 3.90 -21.28 -17.42
N SER A 279 3.11 -21.62 -16.41
CA SER A 279 1.67 -21.86 -16.56
C SER A 279 0.92 -20.58 -16.91
N SER A 280 1.29 -19.45 -16.34
CA SER A 280 0.67 -18.15 -16.61
C SER A 280 0.99 -17.64 -18.02
N PHE A 281 2.26 -17.76 -18.45
CA PHE A 281 2.68 -17.35 -19.79
C PHE A 281 2.10 -18.25 -20.88
N ALA A 282 2.03 -19.57 -20.64
CA ALA A 282 1.39 -20.52 -21.55
C ALA A 282 -0.12 -20.23 -21.74
N SER A 283 -0.77 -19.65 -20.74
CA SER A 283 -2.19 -19.31 -20.74
C SER A 283 -2.55 -18.06 -21.55
N VAL A 284 -1.54 -17.29 -22.03
CA VAL A 284 -1.78 -16.05 -22.79
C VAL A 284 -2.18 -16.39 -24.23
N GLY A 285 -3.26 -15.78 -24.69
CA GLY A 285 -3.76 -15.88 -26.07
C GLY A 285 -2.96 -15.05 -27.07
N VAL A 286 -3.34 -15.16 -28.37
CA VAL A 286 -2.79 -14.31 -29.42
C VAL A 286 -3.16 -12.85 -29.17
N ASN A 287 -2.20 -11.94 -29.31
CA ASN A 287 -2.32 -10.51 -28.99
C ASN A 287 -2.70 -10.24 -27.52
N GLY A 288 -2.42 -11.20 -26.64
CA GLY A 288 -2.72 -11.11 -25.22
C GLY A 288 -1.72 -10.22 -24.46
N ARG A 289 -2.07 -9.91 -23.22
CA ARG A 289 -1.27 -9.09 -22.28
C ARG A 289 -1.00 -9.92 -21.03
N TRP A 290 0.28 -10.07 -20.71
CA TRP A 290 0.72 -10.63 -19.45
C TRP A 290 1.24 -9.50 -18.56
N VAL A 291 0.65 -9.34 -17.38
CA VAL A 291 0.93 -8.22 -16.48
C VAL A 291 1.43 -8.73 -15.15
N THR A 292 2.53 -8.17 -14.67
CA THR A 292 3.05 -8.42 -13.34
C THR A 292 3.16 -7.13 -12.51
N PHE A 293 2.91 -7.26 -11.22
CA PHE A 293 3.10 -6.20 -10.21
C PHE A 293 3.71 -6.76 -8.92
N GLY A 294 4.34 -7.94 -9.00
CA GLY A 294 4.98 -8.61 -7.88
C GLY A 294 5.72 -9.87 -8.30
N ALA A 295 6.56 -10.38 -7.41
CA ALA A 295 7.38 -11.57 -7.63
C ALA A 295 7.57 -12.33 -6.29
N LEU A 296 6.47 -12.72 -5.65
CA LEU A 296 6.46 -13.28 -4.29
C LEU A 296 7.30 -14.55 -4.16
N THR A 297 7.32 -15.41 -5.20
CA THR A 297 8.05 -16.69 -5.21
C THR A 297 9.40 -16.63 -5.94
N GLY A 298 9.82 -15.43 -6.35
CA GLY A 298 11.06 -15.19 -7.07
C GLY A 298 10.86 -14.41 -8.37
N ALA A 299 11.91 -13.69 -8.79
CA ALA A 299 11.85 -12.72 -9.90
C ALA A 299 12.48 -13.23 -11.21
N ASP A 300 13.38 -14.22 -11.16
CA ASP A 300 14.16 -14.66 -12.31
C ASP A 300 13.41 -15.73 -13.12
N VAL A 301 13.07 -15.41 -14.36
CA VAL A 301 12.28 -16.29 -15.24
C VAL A 301 12.98 -16.48 -16.60
N LYS A 302 12.70 -17.62 -17.26
CA LYS A 302 13.17 -17.88 -18.63
C LYS A 302 12.06 -17.53 -19.61
N LEU A 303 12.32 -16.61 -20.53
CA LEU A 303 11.39 -16.18 -21.56
C LEU A 303 11.66 -16.88 -22.90
N ASN A 304 10.64 -17.53 -23.46
CA ASN A 304 10.66 -18.01 -24.83
C ASN A 304 10.28 -16.84 -25.78
N VAL A 305 11.31 -16.21 -26.36
CA VAL A 305 11.15 -15.05 -27.26
C VAL A 305 10.33 -15.41 -28.52
N ARG A 306 10.43 -16.66 -29.02
CA ARG A 306 9.62 -17.10 -30.18
C ARG A 306 8.12 -17.04 -29.85
N SER A 307 7.73 -17.57 -28.69
CA SER A 307 6.33 -17.53 -28.25
C SER A 307 5.83 -16.08 -28.07
N LEU A 308 6.71 -15.19 -27.57
CA LEU A 308 6.40 -13.78 -27.41
C LEU A 308 6.03 -13.11 -28.75
N TYR A 309 6.92 -13.18 -29.77
CA TYR A 309 6.67 -12.47 -31.01
C TYR A 309 5.64 -13.15 -31.90
N SER A 310 5.61 -14.50 -31.96
CA SER A 310 4.69 -15.21 -32.84
C SER A 310 3.21 -15.05 -32.45
N LYS A 311 2.94 -14.84 -31.16
CA LYS A 311 1.61 -14.53 -30.64
C LYS A 311 1.37 -13.02 -30.43
N GLN A 312 2.34 -12.15 -30.69
CA GLN A 312 2.30 -10.71 -30.37
C GLN A 312 1.91 -10.43 -28.91
N ILE A 313 2.47 -11.19 -27.97
CA ILE A 313 2.20 -11.01 -26.53
C ILE A 313 2.86 -9.71 -26.05
N LYS A 314 2.17 -8.94 -25.24
CA LYS A 314 2.71 -7.79 -24.51
C LYS A 314 3.03 -8.20 -23.08
N LEU A 315 4.28 -8.02 -22.67
CA LEU A 315 4.70 -8.12 -21.27
C LEU A 315 4.67 -6.73 -20.65
N ILE A 316 3.92 -6.58 -19.56
CA ILE A 316 3.67 -5.30 -18.90
C ILE A 316 4.11 -5.41 -17.45
N GLY A 317 5.06 -4.57 -17.02
CA GLY A 317 5.36 -4.32 -15.62
C GLY A 317 4.44 -3.21 -15.09
N SER A 318 3.86 -3.41 -13.93
CA SER A 318 2.99 -2.45 -13.26
C SER A 318 3.44 -2.25 -11.82
N THR A 319 3.32 -1.06 -11.27
CA THR A 319 3.69 -0.78 -9.88
C THR A 319 2.79 0.28 -9.25
N GLY A 320 2.17 -0.05 -8.12
CA GLY A 320 1.31 0.87 -7.37
C GLY A 320 0.12 1.37 -8.19
N GLY A 321 -0.02 2.68 -8.31
CA GLY A 321 -1.03 3.37 -9.10
C GLY A 321 -0.94 4.87 -8.88
N THR A 322 -1.64 5.64 -9.72
CA THR A 322 -1.62 7.09 -9.71
C THR A 322 -2.58 7.67 -8.66
N ARG A 323 -2.36 8.92 -8.28
CA ARG A 323 -3.31 9.67 -7.42
C ARG A 323 -4.69 9.80 -8.06
N LYS A 324 -4.75 9.98 -9.39
CA LYS A 324 -6.02 10.01 -10.13
C LYS A 324 -6.77 8.69 -9.98
N GLU A 325 -6.07 7.57 -10.11
CA GLU A 325 -6.67 6.24 -9.94
C GLU A 325 -7.12 5.97 -8.50
N MET A 326 -6.46 6.57 -7.51
CA MET A 326 -6.91 6.50 -6.12
C MET A 326 -8.28 7.19 -5.95
N HIS A 327 -8.49 8.38 -6.52
CA HIS A 327 -9.80 9.04 -6.53
C HIS A 327 -10.87 8.16 -7.21
N GLU A 328 -10.58 7.68 -8.44
CA GLU A 328 -11.50 6.81 -9.19
C GLU A 328 -11.86 5.55 -8.38
N LEU A 329 -10.89 4.98 -7.65
CA LEU A 329 -11.07 3.79 -6.81
C LEU A 329 -11.93 4.09 -5.58
N ILE A 330 -11.74 5.24 -4.93
CA ILE A 330 -12.57 5.69 -3.80
C ILE A 330 -14.02 5.87 -4.26
N ASP A 331 -14.26 6.49 -5.41
CA ASP A 331 -15.61 6.71 -5.95
C ASP A 331 -16.36 5.38 -6.23
N MET A 332 -15.63 4.35 -6.63
CA MET A 332 -16.23 3.03 -6.88
C MET A 332 -16.21 2.08 -5.68
N SER A 333 -15.60 2.48 -4.57
CA SER A 333 -15.30 1.61 -3.42
C SER A 333 -16.53 1.01 -2.74
N SER A 334 -17.68 1.72 -2.74
CA SER A 334 -18.94 1.22 -2.19
C SER A 334 -19.40 -0.13 -2.79
N LYS A 335 -18.84 -0.49 -3.95
CA LYS A 335 -19.11 -1.72 -4.67
C LYS A 335 -18.02 -2.78 -4.51
N LEU A 336 -16.99 -2.52 -3.71
CA LEU A 336 -15.90 -3.44 -3.42
C LEU A 336 -16.08 -4.10 -2.06
N LYS A 337 -15.60 -5.34 -1.94
CA LYS A 337 -15.64 -6.12 -0.71
C LYS A 337 -14.23 -6.62 -0.39
N ILE A 338 -13.95 -6.75 0.89
CA ILE A 338 -12.74 -7.38 1.41
C ILE A 338 -13.15 -8.57 2.27
N ARG A 339 -12.54 -9.74 2.02
CA ARG A 339 -12.60 -10.88 2.91
C ARG A 339 -11.43 -10.79 3.87
N VAL A 340 -11.73 -10.56 5.14
CA VAL A 340 -10.72 -10.49 6.22
C VAL A 340 -10.61 -11.87 6.86
N TRP A 341 -9.39 -12.42 6.88
CA TRP A 341 -9.10 -13.65 7.59
C TRP A 341 -8.82 -13.40 9.08
N LYS A 342 -7.86 -12.49 9.35
CA LYS A 342 -7.48 -12.17 10.74
C LYS A 342 -7.20 -10.68 10.90
N LYS A 343 -7.57 -10.16 12.08
CA LYS A 343 -7.12 -8.86 12.59
C LYS A 343 -6.23 -9.12 13.80
N PHE A 344 -4.99 -8.67 13.70
CA PHE A 344 -4.03 -8.71 14.79
C PHE A 344 -3.99 -7.34 15.48
N LYS A 345 -3.58 -7.31 16.73
CA LYS A 345 -3.18 -6.05 17.39
C LYS A 345 -1.80 -5.65 16.94
N LEU A 346 -1.43 -4.38 17.14
CA LEU A 346 -0.09 -3.90 16.80
C LEU A 346 1.01 -4.71 17.50
N GLU A 347 0.75 -5.13 18.75
CA GLU A 347 1.65 -5.95 19.56
C GLU A 347 2.04 -7.26 18.88
N ASP A 348 1.13 -7.81 18.07
CA ASP A 348 1.29 -9.10 17.38
C ASP A 348 1.82 -8.93 15.94
N VAL A 349 2.47 -7.80 15.63
CA VAL A 349 2.91 -7.43 14.27
C VAL A 349 3.80 -8.49 13.61
N ARG A 350 4.70 -9.14 14.35
CA ARG A 350 5.55 -10.21 13.81
C ARG A 350 4.72 -11.41 13.36
N GLU A 351 3.77 -11.83 14.19
CA GLU A 351 2.85 -12.93 13.88
C GLU A 351 1.99 -12.59 12.66
N ALA A 352 1.51 -11.34 12.56
CA ALA A 352 0.76 -10.86 11.42
C ALA A 352 1.58 -10.93 10.12
N LEU A 353 2.87 -10.56 10.15
CA LEU A 353 3.77 -10.65 9.01
C LEU A 353 4.09 -12.10 8.62
N GLN A 354 4.28 -12.99 9.59
CA GLN A 354 4.49 -14.42 9.35
C GLN A 354 3.23 -15.09 8.79
N ALA A 355 2.06 -14.70 9.27
CA ALA A 355 0.77 -15.23 8.81
C ALA A 355 0.47 -14.95 7.33
N LEU A 356 1.19 -14.01 6.68
CA LEU A 356 1.10 -13.79 5.23
C LEU A 356 1.39 -15.05 4.40
N PHE A 357 2.21 -15.96 4.92
CA PHE A 357 2.69 -17.16 4.25
C PHE A 357 2.04 -18.44 4.81
N ALA A 358 1.08 -18.31 5.71
CA ALA A 358 0.37 -19.45 6.28
C ALA A 358 -0.47 -20.18 5.21
N LYS A 359 -0.40 -21.51 5.18
CA LYS A 359 -1.11 -22.35 4.21
C LYS A 359 -2.64 -22.26 4.35
N GLU A 360 -3.09 -22.07 5.59
CA GLU A 360 -4.51 -21.92 5.96
C GLU A 360 -5.06 -20.50 5.79
N ARG A 361 -4.26 -19.58 5.27
CA ARG A 361 -4.66 -18.20 5.07
C ARG A 361 -5.86 -18.11 4.12
N ASP A 362 -6.95 -17.49 4.60
CA ASP A 362 -8.24 -17.41 3.92
C ASP A 362 -8.73 -15.95 3.83
N GLY A 363 -7.88 -15.08 3.29
CA GLY A 363 -8.22 -13.68 3.09
C GLY A 363 -7.15 -12.68 3.54
N ARG A 364 -7.59 -11.47 3.81
CA ARG A 364 -6.77 -10.32 4.19
C ARG A 364 -6.33 -10.39 5.64
N ILE A 365 -5.11 -9.95 5.91
CA ILE A 365 -4.59 -9.70 7.26
C ILE A 365 -4.53 -8.20 7.50
N LEU A 366 -5.03 -7.77 8.64
CA LEU A 366 -5.06 -6.37 9.06
C LEU A 366 -4.43 -6.22 10.45
N LEU A 367 -3.88 -5.04 10.75
CA LEU A 367 -3.41 -4.63 12.06
C LEU A 367 -4.34 -3.55 12.62
N SER A 368 -4.94 -3.82 13.77
CA SER A 368 -5.63 -2.81 14.59
C SER A 368 -4.58 -2.03 15.36
N ILE A 369 -4.55 -0.71 15.14
CA ILE A 369 -3.55 0.16 15.74
C ILE A 369 -4.11 0.83 17.00
N SER A 370 -5.35 1.34 16.92
CA SER A 370 -6.01 2.04 18.03
C SER A 370 -7.52 1.74 18.09
#